data_af4cdeee91eb52941b58a10410570332
#
_entry.id   af4cdeee91eb52941b58a10410570332
#
_cell.length_a   1.000
_cell.length_b   1.000
_cell.length_c   1.000
_cell.angle_alpha   90.00
_cell.angle_beta   90.00
_cell.angle_gamma   90.00
#
_symmetry.space_group_name_H-M   'P 1'
#
loop_
_entity.id
_entity.type
_entity.pdbx_description
1 polymer ?
#
loop_
_entity_poly.entity_id
_entity_poly.type
_entity_poly.pdbx_seq_one_letter_code
_entity_poly.pdbx_strand_id
1 'polypeptide(L)'
;MGKTIIKKGESFRKVIRMKYADSGIPVDLSECTAYCQMRTEPDGMLIETGACTIDTDTGSVYVLFNAEKTDAMNPGHYGYDVWLVKGQERKPIYTELVDVVGRYTDNMPSITSEEPEAEDENV
;
A
#
# COMPACT_ATOMS: atom_id res chain seq x y z
N MET A 1 1.72 -16.72 -11.50
CA MET A 1 1.66 -15.38 -10.96
C MET A 1 2.58 -15.25 -9.78
N GLY A 2 3.54 -14.40 -9.87
CA GLY A 2 4.49 -14.24 -8.80
C GLY A 2 3.95 -13.32 -7.72
N LYS A 3 4.62 -13.35 -6.59
CA LYS A 3 4.36 -12.39 -5.54
C LYS A 3 5.12 -11.12 -5.85
N THR A 4 4.63 -10.03 -5.26
CA THR A 4 5.37 -8.79 -5.28
C THR A 4 6.56 -8.91 -4.33
N ILE A 5 7.69 -8.41 -4.76
CA ILE A 5 8.91 -8.47 -3.95
C ILE A 5 9.30 -7.05 -3.57
N ILE A 6 9.55 -6.84 -2.30
CA ILE A 6 9.98 -5.57 -1.76
C ILE A 6 11.38 -5.74 -1.21
N LYS A 7 12.31 -4.89 -1.64
CA LYS A 7 13.67 -4.92 -1.09
C LYS A 7 13.71 -4.01 0.12
N LYS A 8 14.34 -4.44 1.20
CA LYS A 8 14.43 -3.63 2.41
C LYS A 8 14.97 -2.25 2.07
N GLY A 9 14.29 -1.22 2.59
CA GLY A 9 14.69 0.16 2.36
C GLY A 9 14.12 0.76 1.10
N GLU A 10 13.33 0.03 0.35
CA GLU A 10 12.70 0.51 -0.86
C GLU A 10 11.32 1.08 -0.51
N SER A 11 11.01 2.27 -1.02
CA SER A 11 9.66 2.80 -0.84
C SER A 11 8.70 1.96 -1.68
N PHE A 12 7.67 1.43 -1.06
CA PHE A 12 6.71 0.59 -1.76
C PHE A 12 5.40 1.34 -1.88
N ARG A 13 4.97 1.53 -3.11
CA ARG A 13 3.75 2.25 -3.43
C ARG A 13 2.79 1.37 -4.19
N LYS A 14 1.51 1.58 -3.92
CA LYS A 14 0.48 0.86 -4.65
C LYS A 14 -0.66 1.83 -4.92
N VAL A 15 -1.19 1.77 -6.14
CA VAL A 15 -2.33 2.60 -6.53
C VAL A 15 -3.45 1.67 -6.92
N ILE A 16 -4.60 1.87 -6.29
CA ILE A 16 -5.79 1.07 -6.60
C ILE A 16 -6.82 2.02 -7.17
N ARG A 17 -7.18 1.81 -8.44
CA ARG A 17 -8.16 2.64 -9.12
C ARG A 17 -9.48 1.90 -9.17
N MET A 18 -10.53 2.57 -8.73
CA MET A 18 -11.84 1.95 -8.65
C MET A 18 -12.77 2.62 -9.64
N LYS A 19 -13.35 1.82 -10.52
CA LYS A 19 -14.26 2.30 -11.53
C LYS A 19 -15.49 1.40 -11.55
N TYR A 20 -16.60 1.98 -11.94
CA TYR A 20 -17.80 1.17 -12.17
C TYR A 20 -17.59 0.34 -13.44
N ALA A 21 -17.92 -0.94 -13.34
CA ALA A 21 -17.59 -1.88 -14.42
C ALA A 21 -18.28 -1.55 -15.73
N ASP A 22 -19.50 -1.09 -15.65
CA ASP A 22 -20.29 -0.90 -16.87
C ASP A 22 -20.03 0.45 -17.53
N SER A 23 -19.66 1.48 -16.79
CA SER A 23 -19.50 2.80 -17.36
C SER A 23 -18.05 3.25 -17.42
N GLY A 24 -17.16 2.64 -16.66
CA GLY A 24 -15.79 3.09 -16.57
C GLY A 24 -15.62 4.38 -15.77
N ILE A 25 -16.67 4.87 -15.18
CA ILE A 25 -16.63 6.11 -14.41
C ILE A 25 -15.97 5.82 -13.06
N PRO A 26 -15.09 6.70 -12.57
CA PRO A 26 -14.48 6.49 -11.26
C PRO A 26 -15.53 6.39 -10.17
N VAL A 27 -15.29 5.47 -9.23
CA VAL A 27 -16.17 5.33 -8.08
C VAL A 27 -16.02 6.55 -7.20
N ASP A 28 -17.14 7.03 -6.67
CA ASP A 28 -17.14 8.18 -5.78
C ASP A 28 -16.63 7.75 -4.41
N LEU A 29 -15.44 8.20 -4.06
CA LEU A 29 -14.80 7.86 -2.79
C LEU A 29 -14.89 8.99 -1.78
N SER A 30 -15.72 10.00 -2.04
CA SER A 30 -15.89 11.07 -1.07
C SER A 30 -16.42 10.48 0.24
N GLU A 31 -15.95 11.02 1.35
CA GLU A 31 -16.33 10.56 2.68
C GLU A 31 -15.83 9.16 3.02
N CYS A 32 -14.96 8.59 2.19
CA CYS A 32 -14.33 7.31 2.50
C CYS A 32 -12.98 7.55 3.15
N THR A 33 -12.59 6.62 4.03
CA THR A 33 -11.25 6.58 4.59
C THR A 33 -10.65 5.24 4.24
N ALA A 34 -9.36 5.23 3.94
CA ALA A 34 -8.68 3.99 3.55
C ALA A 34 -7.72 3.56 4.63
N TYR A 35 -7.63 2.26 4.85
CA TYR A 35 -6.75 1.67 5.85
C TYR A 35 -5.99 0.51 5.23
N CYS A 36 -4.73 0.37 5.65
CA CYS A 36 -3.88 -0.70 5.15
C CYS A 36 -2.91 -1.12 6.23
N GLN A 37 -2.81 -2.43 6.44
CA GLN A 37 -1.85 -2.99 7.39
C GLN A 37 -1.13 -4.15 6.76
N MET A 38 0.17 -4.25 7.06
CA MET A 38 1.01 -5.34 6.59
C MET A 38 1.28 -6.27 7.76
N ARG A 39 1.04 -7.57 7.54
CA ARG A 39 1.19 -8.58 8.58
C ARG A 39 2.03 -9.73 8.07
N THR A 40 2.66 -10.43 9.01
CA THR A 40 3.44 -11.61 8.66
C THR A 40 2.52 -12.72 8.18
N GLU A 41 3.06 -13.58 7.33
CA GLU A 41 2.38 -14.77 6.85
C GLU A 41 3.15 -15.99 7.29
N PRO A 42 2.50 -16.98 7.87
CA PRO A 42 1.05 -17.09 8.10
C PRO A 42 0.58 -16.57 9.46
N ASP A 43 1.47 -16.06 10.30
CA ASP A 43 1.11 -15.80 11.70
C ASP A 43 0.19 -14.61 11.89
N GLY A 44 0.14 -13.70 10.93
CA GLY A 44 -0.78 -12.57 11.03
C GLY A 44 -0.37 -11.49 12.01
N MET A 45 0.90 -11.43 12.37
CA MET A 45 1.39 -10.42 13.29
C MET A 45 1.51 -9.07 12.59
N LEU A 46 0.95 -8.03 13.19
CA LEU A 46 1.02 -6.70 12.61
C LEU A 46 2.47 -6.19 12.63
N ILE A 47 2.93 -5.77 11.46
CA ILE A 47 4.30 -5.29 11.31
C ILE A 47 4.32 -3.80 11.03
N GLU A 48 3.54 -3.33 10.04
CA GLU A 48 3.54 -1.93 9.65
C GLU A 48 2.17 -1.52 9.17
N THR A 49 1.89 -0.23 9.29
CA THR A 49 0.66 0.35 8.78
C THR A 49 1.04 1.21 7.58
N GLY A 50 0.32 1.03 6.48
CA GLY A 50 0.55 1.81 5.29
C GLY A 50 -0.13 3.17 5.38
N ALA A 51 0.50 4.18 4.81
CA ALA A 51 -0.13 5.49 4.70
C ALA A 51 -1.06 5.49 3.48
N CYS A 52 -2.29 5.87 3.69
CA CYS A 52 -3.30 5.83 2.63
C CYS A 52 -3.82 7.23 2.33
N THR A 53 -3.95 7.52 1.05
CA THR A 53 -4.49 8.79 0.57
C THR A 53 -5.50 8.48 -0.52
N ILE A 54 -6.55 9.27 -0.58
CA ILE A 54 -7.61 9.06 -1.56
C ILE A 54 -7.67 10.25 -2.50
N ASP A 55 -7.74 9.96 -3.80
CA ASP A 55 -7.99 10.97 -4.84
C ASP A 55 -9.41 10.74 -5.34
N THR A 56 -10.32 11.62 -4.94
CA THR A 56 -11.72 11.44 -5.30
C THR A 56 -11.98 11.70 -6.78
N ASP A 57 -11.15 12.49 -7.42
CA ASP A 57 -11.37 12.79 -8.84
C ASP A 57 -11.17 11.57 -9.72
N THR A 58 -10.24 10.72 -9.36
CA THR A 58 -9.93 9.55 -10.18
C THR A 58 -10.42 8.25 -9.56
N GLY A 59 -11.00 8.32 -8.36
CA GLY A 59 -11.43 7.09 -7.67
C GLY A 59 -10.26 6.24 -7.24
N SER A 60 -9.15 6.85 -6.86
CA SER A 60 -7.92 6.13 -6.59
C SER A 60 -7.57 6.14 -5.11
N VAL A 61 -7.02 5.03 -4.65
CA VAL A 61 -6.47 4.91 -3.32
C VAL A 61 -4.97 4.68 -3.47
N TYR A 62 -4.20 5.52 -2.81
CA TYR A 62 -2.73 5.43 -2.84
C TYR A 62 -2.27 4.88 -1.51
N VAL A 63 -1.41 3.87 -1.56
CA VAL A 63 -0.85 3.25 -0.36
C VAL A 63 0.66 3.38 -0.43
N LEU A 64 1.25 3.79 0.69
CA LEU A 64 2.69 3.95 0.76
C LEU A 64 3.22 3.30 2.04
N PHE A 65 4.21 2.44 1.87
CA PHE A 65 5.09 2.00 2.95
C PHE A 65 6.43 2.63 2.66
N ASN A 66 6.80 3.65 3.41
CA ASN A 66 8.01 4.41 3.07
C ASN A 66 9.26 3.60 3.33
N ALA A 67 10.39 4.15 2.89
CA ALA A 67 11.66 3.43 2.93
C ALA A 67 12.04 3.00 4.35
N GLU A 68 11.76 3.85 5.33
CA GLU A 68 12.11 3.48 6.71
C GLU A 68 11.28 2.33 7.22
N LYS A 69 10.02 2.28 6.84
CA LYS A 69 9.16 1.19 7.27
C LYS A 69 9.60 -0.13 6.67
N THR A 70 9.90 -0.15 5.37
CA THR A 70 10.34 -1.40 4.76
C THR A 70 11.71 -1.81 5.26
N ASP A 71 12.56 -0.84 5.60
CA ASP A 71 13.89 -1.15 6.12
C ASP A 71 13.80 -1.80 7.49
N ALA A 72 12.74 -1.54 8.23
CA ALA A 72 12.55 -2.14 9.55
C ALA A 72 12.01 -3.55 9.47
N MET A 73 11.57 -4.01 8.31
CA MET A 73 10.98 -5.33 8.16
C MET A 73 12.08 -6.37 7.95
N ASN A 74 11.92 -7.50 8.60
CA ASN A 74 12.84 -8.60 8.36
C ASN A 74 12.49 -9.31 7.06
N PRO A 75 13.47 -9.85 6.35
CA PRO A 75 13.16 -10.66 5.17
C PRO A 75 12.19 -11.78 5.53
N GLY A 76 11.22 -12.00 4.68
CA GLY A 76 10.23 -13.03 4.95
C GLY A 76 8.97 -12.80 4.15
N HIS A 77 7.94 -13.51 4.55
CA HIS A 77 6.65 -13.51 3.84
C HIS A 77 5.65 -12.67 4.59
N TYR A 78 4.95 -11.82 3.85
CA TYR A 78 3.99 -10.88 4.41
C TYR A 78 2.76 -10.80 3.52
N GLY A 79 1.73 -10.20 4.06
CA GLY A 79 0.55 -9.88 3.28
C GLY A 79 -0.04 -8.58 3.78
N TYR A 80 -0.76 -7.90 2.92
CA TYR A 80 -1.49 -6.71 3.33
C TYR A 80 -2.81 -6.66 2.61
N ASP A 81 -3.76 -5.96 3.21
CA ASP A 81 -4.99 -5.65 2.52
C ASP A 81 -5.33 -4.19 2.71
N VAL A 82 -6.18 -3.69 1.84
CA VAL A 82 -6.61 -2.30 1.86
C VAL A 82 -8.12 -2.30 2.00
N TRP A 83 -8.59 -1.52 2.95
CA TRP A 83 -10.00 -1.42 3.26
C TRP A 83 -10.48 0.00 3.08
N LEU A 84 -11.72 0.15 2.63
CA LEU A 84 -12.41 1.43 2.62
C LEU A 84 -13.46 1.43 3.70
N VAL A 85 -13.57 2.54 4.41
CA VAL A 85 -14.57 2.72 5.45
C VAL A 85 -15.36 3.97 5.13
N LYS A 86 -16.67 3.84 5.11
CA LYS A 86 -17.57 4.97 4.92
C LYS A 86 -18.73 4.81 5.89
N GLY A 87 -18.78 5.69 6.89
CA GLY A 87 -19.78 5.56 7.93
C GLY A 87 -19.60 4.25 8.67
N GLN A 88 -20.63 3.42 8.66
CA GLN A 88 -20.58 2.14 9.34
C GLN A 88 -20.24 0.98 8.43
N GLU A 89 -19.96 1.26 7.18
CA GLU A 89 -19.64 0.21 6.23
C GLU A 89 -18.16 0.09 6.01
N ARG A 90 -17.67 -1.13 5.92
CA ARG A 90 -16.28 -1.43 5.66
C ARG A 90 -16.21 -2.43 4.53
N LYS A 91 -15.26 -2.21 3.62
CA LYS A 91 -15.14 -3.08 2.46
C LYS A 91 -13.67 -3.28 2.11
N PRO A 92 -13.24 -4.53 1.97
CA PRO A 92 -11.88 -4.77 1.47
C PRO A 92 -11.85 -4.54 -0.03
N ILE A 93 -10.83 -3.84 -0.50
CA ILE A 93 -10.75 -3.53 -1.91
C ILE A 93 -9.52 -4.15 -2.56
N TYR A 94 -8.56 -4.62 -1.78
CA TYR A 94 -7.34 -5.18 -2.37
C TYR A 94 -6.60 -6.00 -1.34
N THR A 95 -6.03 -7.11 -1.80
CA THR A 95 -5.23 -7.99 -0.95
C THR A 95 -4.05 -8.47 -1.77
N GLU A 96 -2.87 -8.48 -1.17
CA GLU A 96 -1.67 -8.91 -1.89
C GLU A 96 -0.71 -9.57 -0.93
N LEU A 97 -0.06 -10.65 -1.40
CA LEU A 97 1.03 -11.27 -0.67
C LEU A 97 2.34 -10.69 -1.19
N VAL A 98 3.27 -10.43 -0.30
CA VAL A 98 4.55 -9.85 -0.67
C VAL A 98 5.67 -10.58 0.05
N ASP A 99 6.84 -10.59 -0.57
CA ASP A 99 8.06 -11.07 0.07
C ASP A 99 9.00 -9.90 0.25
N VAL A 100 9.58 -9.79 1.44
CA VAL A 100 10.61 -8.79 1.70
C VAL A 100 11.94 -9.49 1.61
N VAL A 101 12.87 -8.91 0.84
CA VAL A 101 14.21 -9.48 0.67
C VAL A 101 15.25 -8.47 1.12
N GLY A 102 16.44 -8.95 1.45
CA GLY A 102 17.52 -8.08 1.88
C GLY A 102 18.09 -7.28 0.73
N ARG A 103 18.96 -6.36 1.08
CA ARG A 103 19.67 -5.56 0.09
C ARG A 103 21.16 -5.66 0.34
N TYR A 104 21.94 -5.35 -0.70
CA TYR A 104 23.39 -5.35 -0.56
C TYR A 104 23.93 -3.95 -0.23
N THR A 105 23.25 -2.92 -0.68
CA THR A 105 23.71 -1.55 -0.44
C THR A 105 23.31 -1.11 0.96
N ASP A 106 24.25 -0.53 1.67
CA ASP A 106 24.02 -0.11 3.04
C ASP A 106 24.45 1.33 3.23
N ASN A 107 24.22 1.87 4.40
CA ASN A 107 24.64 3.23 4.75
C ASN A 107 24.07 4.29 3.81
N MET A 108 22.85 4.08 3.37
CA MET A 108 22.19 5.06 2.52
C MET A 108 21.70 6.22 3.37
N PRO A 109 21.59 7.41 2.76
CA PRO A 109 21.04 8.55 3.51
C PRO A 109 19.63 8.28 3.98
N SER A 110 19.27 8.86 5.11
CA SER A 110 17.90 8.77 5.58
C SER A 110 16.99 9.54 4.64
N ILE A 111 15.80 8.99 4.45
CA ILE A 111 14.79 9.64 3.65
C ILE A 111 13.70 10.12 4.59
N THR A 112 13.46 11.44 4.59
CA THR A 112 12.41 11.96 5.43
C THR A 112 11.07 11.53 4.85
N SER A 113 10.03 11.79 5.60
CA SER A 113 8.73 11.30 5.24
C SER A 113 8.39 11.62 3.80
N GLU A 114 7.76 10.68 3.14
CA GLU A 114 7.28 10.83 1.80
C GLU A 114 5.79 10.69 1.78
N GLU A 115 5.20 11.33 0.82
CA GLU A 115 3.79 11.21 0.63
C GLU A 115 3.52 10.55 -0.69
N PRO A 116 2.48 9.72 -0.77
CA PRO A 116 2.11 9.19 -2.07
C PRO A 116 1.71 10.35 -2.95
N GLU A 117 2.32 10.44 -4.11
CA GLU A 117 2.05 11.55 -5.00
C GLU A 117 1.42 11.03 -6.27
N ALA A 118 0.58 11.86 -6.83
CA ALA A 118 -0.18 11.41 -7.97
C ALA A 118 0.69 11.02 -9.14
N GLU A 119 1.81 11.66 -9.29
CA GLU A 119 2.63 11.35 -10.45
C GLU A 119 3.22 9.97 -10.39
N ASP A 120 3.24 9.36 -9.24
CA ASP A 120 3.85 8.05 -9.15
C ASP A 120 3.10 7.02 -9.95
N GLU A 121 1.84 7.22 -10.12
CA GLU A 121 1.09 6.22 -10.81
C GLU A 121 1.26 6.29 -12.28
N ASN A 122 1.90 7.26 -12.76
CA ASN A 122 2.15 7.32 -14.17
C ASN A 122 3.08 6.25 -14.62
N VAL A 123 3.65 5.66 -13.71
CA VAL A 123 4.58 4.61 -14.02
C VAL A 123 3.86 3.32 -14.20
#